data_be077eadac85482853f0266eac51bfe6
#
_entry.id   be077eadac85482853f0266eac51bfe6
#
_cell.length_a   1.000
_cell.length_b   1.000
_cell.length_c   1.000
_cell.angle_alpha   90.00
_cell.angle_beta   90.00
_cell.angle_gamma   90.00
#
_symmetry.space_group_name_H-M   'P 1'
#
loop_
_entity.id
_entity.type
_entity.pdbx_description
1 polymer ?
#
loop_
_entity_poly.entity_id
_entity_poly.type
_entity_poly.pdbx_seq_one_letter_code
_entity_poly.pdbx_strand_id
1 'polypeptide(L)'
;IQVNTGYRVQFNCAIGPYKGGLRFHPAVNVSMLKFLGFEQTFKNALTTLPMGGGKGGSDFNPKGKSDAEIMRFCQAFMLELWRNIGPDTDVPAGDVGVGGREIGYLFGMYKKLAREHTGVLTGKGMDWGGSLIRPEATGFGAVYFVQHMLHHAGDDIKGKKVAISGFGNVAWGTAKKATELGAQVIAISGPDGVIYDPEG
;
A
#
# COMPACT_ATOMS: atom_id res chain seq x y z
N ILE A 1 -24.12 1.20 -17.26
CA ILE A 1 -23.71 0.20 -16.25
C ILE A 1 -22.27 -0.19 -16.57
N GLN A 2 -21.38 -0.10 -15.60
CA GLN A 2 -20.01 -0.60 -15.69
C GLN A 2 -19.89 -1.86 -14.83
N VAL A 3 -19.30 -2.91 -15.38
CA VAL A 3 -19.04 -4.17 -14.66
C VAL A 3 -17.53 -4.28 -14.48
N ASN A 4 -17.11 -4.55 -13.26
CA ASN A 4 -15.72 -4.78 -12.91
C ASN A 4 -15.60 -6.07 -12.11
N THR A 5 -14.45 -6.73 -12.23
CA THR A 5 -14.17 -7.93 -11.44
C THR A 5 -13.32 -7.56 -10.22
N GLY A 6 -13.76 -8.01 -9.05
CA GLY A 6 -13.04 -7.82 -7.79
C GLY A 6 -12.55 -9.14 -7.22
N TYR A 7 -11.45 -9.08 -6.47
CA TYR A 7 -10.82 -10.24 -5.84
C TYR A 7 -10.35 -9.89 -4.42
N ARG A 8 -10.38 -10.88 -3.53
CA ARG A 8 -9.63 -10.87 -2.27
C ARG A 8 -8.92 -12.21 -2.10
N VAL A 9 -7.59 -12.17 -2.05
CA VAL A 9 -6.73 -13.32 -1.82
C VAL A 9 -6.31 -13.31 -0.36
N GLN A 10 -6.86 -14.23 0.42
CA GLN A 10 -6.46 -14.55 1.77
C GLN A 10 -5.35 -15.59 1.69
N PHE A 11 -4.09 -15.12 1.67
CA PHE A 11 -2.97 -15.96 1.27
C PHE A 11 -2.45 -16.84 2.41
N ASN A 12 -2.20 -16.26 3.58
CA ASN A 12 -1.69 -16.99 4.74
C ASN A 12 -2.12 -16.32 6.05
N CYS A 13 -2.57 -17.10 7.02
CA CYS A 13 -2.97 -16.62 8.34
C CYS A 13 -2.28 -17.40 9.49
N ALA A 14 -1.15 -18.05 9.23
CA ALA A 14 -0.48 -18.91 10.22
C ALA A 14 -0.05 -18.15 11.48
N ILE A 15 0.29 -16.86 11.35
CA ILE A 15 0.78 -16.04 12.47
C ILE A 15 -0.18 -14.92 12.88
N GLY A 16 -1.34 -14.79 12.22
CA GLY A 16 -2.34 -13.77 12.53
C GLY A 16 -3.32 -13.53 11.40
N PRO A 17 -4.28 -12.60 11.58
CA PRO A 17 -5.28 -12.27 10.56
C PRO A 17 -4.64 -11.91 9.22
N TYR A 18 -5.36 -12.21 8.13
CA TYR A 18 -4.93 -11.76 6.80
C TYR A 18 -4.78 -10.25 6.78
N LYS A 19 -3.70 -9.74 6.22
CA LYS A 19 -3.42 -8.31 6.17
C LYS A 19 -2.79 -7.93 4.85
N GLY A 20 -3.30 -6.90 4.21
CA GLY A 20 -2.72 -6.34 2.99
C GLY A 20 -3.68 -5.48 2.19
N GLY A 21 -3.13 -4.69 1.27
CA GLY A 21 -3.83 -3.65 0.54
C GLY A 21 -4.87 -4.12 -0.47
N LEU A 22 -5.70 -3.18 -0.88
CA LEU A 22 -6.58 -3.27 -2.05
C LEU A 22 -6.00 -2.41 -3.17
N ARG A 23 -5.91 -2.96 -4.39
CA ARG A 23 -5.42 -2.26 -5.57
C ARG A 23 -6.55 -2.04 -6.58
N PHE A 24 -6.75 -0.80 -7.02
CA PHE A 24 -7.68 -0.49 -8.11
C PHE A 24 -6.88 -0.02 -9.32
N HIS A 25 -6.78 -0.91 -10.30
CA HIS A 25 -6.00 -0.66 -11.53
C HIS A 25 -6.46 -1.61 -12.64
N PRO A 26 -6.55 -1.19 -13.91
CA PRO A 26 -7.03 -2.02 -15.02
C PRO A 26 -6.27 -3.34 -15.21
N ALA A 27 -5.00 -3.40 -14.83
CA ALA A 27 -4.18 -4.60 -14.94
C ALA A 27 -4.40 -5.63 -13.81
N VAL A 28 -5.25 -5.32 -12.82
CA VAL A 28 -5.50 -6.24 -11.69
C VAL A 28 -6.15 -7.53 -12.18
N ASN A 29 -5.56 -8.64 -11.80
CA ASN A 29 -6.06 -9.99 -12.02
C ASN A 29 -5.67 -10.89 -10.84
N VAL A 30 -6.25 -12.08 -10.79
CA VAL A 30 -6.06 -13.00 -9.65
C VAL A 30 -4.62 -13.47 -9.51
N SER A 31 -3.88 -13.66 -10.61
CA SER A 31 -2.48 -14.09 -10.58
C SER A 31 -1.57 -13.04 -9.93
N MET A 32 -1.74 -11.77 -10.33
CA MET A 32 -1.05 -10.63 -9.70
C MET A 32 -1.34 -10.57 -8.20
N LEU A 33 -2.60 -10.71 -7.80
CA LEU A 33 -2.99 -10.62 -6.40
C LEU A 33 -2.50 -11.80 -5.56
N LYS A 34 -2.38 -13.00 -6.12
CA LYS A 34 -1.73 -14.14 -5.46
C LYS A 34 -0.25 -13.85 -5.21
N PHE A 35 0.47 -13.35 -6.21
CA PHE A 35 1.87 -12.96 -6.06
C PHE A 35 2.04 -11.87 -4.99
N LEU A 36 1.24 -10.81 -5.05
CA LEU A 36 1.29 -9.74 -4.06
C LEU A 36 0.89 -10.21 -2.66
N GLY A 37 -0.02 -11.17 -2.53
CA GLY A 37 -0.37 -11.79 -1.25
C GLY A 37 0.77 -12.62 -0.66
N PHE A 38 1.52 -13.31 -1.51
CA PHE A 38 2.75 -14.01 -1.14
C PHE A 38 3.80 -13.02 -0.61
N GLU A 39 4.12 -11.96 -1.34
CA GLU A 39 5.06 -10.93 -0.89
C GLU A 39 4.61 -10.29 0.43
N GLN A 40 3.30 -9.99 0.55
CA GLN A 40 2.73 -9.39 1.76
C GLN A 40 2.89 -10.28 2.98
N THR A 41 2.83 -11.61 2.82
CA THR A 41 3.05 -12.57 3.91
C THR A 41 4.44 -12.42 4.50
N PHE A 42 5.48 -12.38 3.69
CA PHE A 42 6.85 -12.18 4.15
C PHE A 42 7.07 -10.77 4.70
N LYS A 43 6.55 -9.75 4.03
CA LYS A 43 6.62 -8.37 4.51
C LYS A 43 6.07 -8.24 5.94
N ASN A 44 4.91 -8.83 6.21
CA ASN A 44 4.27 -8.77 7.51
C ASN A 44 5.04 -9.61 8.56
N ALA A 45 5.47 -10.81 8.21
CA ALA A 45 6.25 -11.68 9.10
C ALA A 45 7.55 -11.02 9.56
N LEU A 46 8.24 -10.30 8.68
CA LEU A 46 9.48 -9.59 9.00
C LEU A 46 9.28 -8.40 9.95
N THR A 47 8.06 -7.94 10.18
CA THR A 47 7.75 -6.92 11.19
C THR A 47 7.75 -7.47 12.62
N THR A 48 7.76 -8.78 12.79
CA THR A 48 7.57 -9.51 14.06
C THR A 48 6.18 -9.37 14.67
N LEU A 49 5.26 -8.66 14.03
CA LEU A 49 3.88 -8.51 14.48
C LEU A 49 3.00 -9.70 14.02
N PRO A 50 1.96 -10.07 14.78
CA PRO A 50 1.10 -11.21 14.47
C PRO A 50 0.11 -10.87 13.34
N MET A 51 0.61 -10.75 12.14
CA MET A 51 -0.17 -10.46 10.93
C MET A 51 0.15 -11.46 9.84
N GLY A 52 -0.88 -12.06 9.28
CA GLY A 52 -0.79 -12.87 8.06
C GLY A 52 -0.66 -12.03 6.79
N GLY A 53 -0.83 -12.65 5.65
CA GLY A 53 -0.75 -11.99 4.34
C GLY A 53 -2.04 -12.12 3.53
N GLY A 54 -2.45 -11.03 2.93
CA GLY A 54 -3.57 -10.99 2.01
C GLY A 54 -3.43 -9.83 1.02
N LYS A 55 -4.10 -9.95 -0.12
CA LYS A 55 -4.13 -8.89 -1.12
C LYS A 55 -5.46 -8.91 -1.86
N GLY A 56 -5.96 -7.76 -2.23
CA GLY A 56 -7.20 -7.67 -2.99
C GLY A 56 -7.18 -6.54 -3.99
N GLY A 57 -8.27 -6.38 -4.70
CA GLY A 57 -8.42 -5.30 -5.65
C GLY A 57 -9.42 -5.59 -6.75
N SER A 58 -9.43 -4.73 -7.74
CA SER A 58 -10.31 -4.81 -8.90
C SER A 58 -9.64 -4.21 -10.13
N ASP A 59 -10.08 -4.64 -11.30
CA ASP A 59 -9.75 -4.05 -12.59
C ASP A 59 -10.38 -2.66 -12.82
N PHE A 60 -11.08 -2.12 -11.83
CA PHE A 60 -11.60 -0.76 -11.83
C PHE A 60 -10.48 0.27 -11.99
N ASN A 61 -10.63 1.18 -12.94
CA ASN A 61 -9.70 2.29 -13.13
C ASN A 61 -10.24 3.57 -12.46
N PRO A 62 -9.68 4.01 -11.33
CA PRO A 62 -10.11 5.24 -10.67
C PRO A 62 -9.63 6.52 -11.38
N LYS A 63 -8.66 6.39 -12.30
CA LYS A 63 -8.06 7.56 -12.99
C LYS A 63 -9.11 8.24 -13.88
N GLY A 64 -9.29 9.54 -13.68
CA GLY A 64 -10.26 10.34 -14.42
C GLY A 64 -11.72 10.17 -13.99
N LYS A 65 -11.98 9.45 -12.90
CA LYS A 65 -13.31 9.32 -12.30
C LYS A 65 -13.57 10.40 -11.27
N SER A 66 -14.82 10.82 -11.17
CA SER A 66 -15.27 11.72 -10.11
C SER A 66 -15.32 11.00 -8.75
N ASP A 67 -15.29 11.76 -7.66
CA ASP A 67 -15.43 11.24 -6.30
C ASP A 67 -16.72 10.43 -6.12
N ALA A 68 -17.80 10.87 -6.72
CA ALA A 68 -19.09 10.17 -6.66
C ALA A 68 -19.06 8.82 -7.39
N GLU A 69 -18.34 8.70 -8.51
CA GLU A 69 -18.15 7.42 -9.21
C GLU A 69 -17.30 6.47 -8.39
N ILE A 70 -16.19 6.96 -7.83
CA ILE A 70 -15.29 6.18 -6.98
C ILE A 70 -16.02 5.72 -5.71
N MET A 71 -16.80 6.61 -5.08
CA MET A 71 -17.60 6.24 -3.91
C MET A 71 -18.61 5.13 -4.22
N ARG A 72 -19.36 5.24 -5.32
CA ARG A 72 -20.31 4.19 -5.73
C ARG A 72 -19.61 2.86 -6.00
N PHE A 73 -18.44 2.90 -6.63
CA PHE A 73 -17.65 1.68 -6.84
C PHE A 73 -17.19 1.08 -5.51
N CYS A 74 -16.61 1.86 -4.61
CA CYS A 74 -16.19 1.39 -3.29
C CYS A 74 -17.34 0.79 -2.49
N GLN A 75 -18.53 1.40 -2.55
CA GLN A 75 -19.71 0.88 -1.89
C GLN A 75 -20.16 -0.47 -2.49
N ALA A 76 -20.20 -0.59 -3.82
CA ALA A 76 -20.53 -1.83 -4.50
C ALA A 76 -19.50 -2.94 -4.22
N PHE A 77 -18.20 -2.61 -4.24
CA PHE A 77 -17.14 -3.54 -3.90
C PHE A 77 -17.24 -4.04 -2.46
N MET A 78 -17.58 -3.17 -1.51
CA MET A 78 -17.75 -3.55 -0.11
C MET A 78 -19.01 -4.39 0.14
N LEU A 79 -20.08 -4.22 -0.64
CA LEU A 79 -21.27 -5.09 -0.56
C LEU A 79 -20.92 -6.57 -0.73
N GLU A 80 -19.96 -6.87 -1.58
CA GLU A 80 -19.50 -8.25 -1.82
C GLU A 80 -18.42 -8.69 -0.81
N LEU A 81 -17.58 -7.76 -0.37
CA LEU A 81 -16.40 -8.08 0.43
C LEU A 81 -16.68 -8.21 1.93
N TRP A 82 -17.61 -7.46 2.49
CA TRP A 82 -17.74 -7.22 3.93
C TRP A 82 -17.87 -8.48 4.80
N ARG A 83 -18.50 -9.55 4.28
CA ARG A 83 -18.66 -10.81 5.03
C ARG A 83 -17.37 -11.59 5.21
N ASN A 84 -16.34 -11.28 4.42
CA ASN A 84 -15.08 -12.00 4.38
C ASN A 84 -13.94 -11.26 5.09
N ILE A 85 -14.21 -10.08 5.64
CA ILE A 85 -13.22 -9.23 6.32
C ILE A 85 -13.69 -8.89 7.74
N GLY A 86 -12.75 -8.51 8.57
CA GLY A 86 -13.03 -8.11 9.96
C GLY A 86 -11.73 -7.84 10.71
N PRO A 87 -11.81 -7.25 11.91
CA PRO A 87 -10.63 -6.85 12.67
C PRO A 87 -9.71 -8.01 13.04
N ASP A 88 -10.29 -9.20 13.26
CA ASP A 88 -9.58 -10.41 13.69
C ASP A 88 -9.51 -11.50 12.60
N THR A 89 -10.03 -11.22 11.41
CA THR A 89 -10.08 -12.19 10.29
C THR A 89 -9.21 -11.74 9.15
N ASP A 90 -9.51 -10.59 8.57
CA ASP A 90 -8.85 -10.03 7.40
C ASP A 90 -8.96 -8.51 7.41
N VAL A 91 -7.83 -7.83 7.46
CA VAL A 91 -7.77 -6.37 7.57
C VAL A 91 -7.16 -5.78 6.30
N PRO A 92 -7.98 -5.34 5.33
CA PRO A 92 -7.49 -4.66 4.14
C PRO A 92 -6.88 -3.28 4.46
N ALA A 93 -6.14 -2.75 3.49
CA ALA A 93 -5.49 -1.44 3.55
C ALA A 93 -5.49 -0.77 2.18
N GLY A 94 -4.89 0.42 2.08
CA GLY A 94 -4.62 1.07 0.81
C GLY A 94 -3.47 0.42 0.04
N ASP A 95 -3.47 0.63 -1.26
CA ASP A 95 -2.43 0.28 -2.23
C ASP A 95 -2.62 1.17 -3.47
N VAL A 96 -2.05 0.81 -4.62
CA VAL A 96 -2.21 1.57 -5.87
C VAL A 96 -3.70 1.80 -6.18
N GLY A 97 -4.08 3.07 -6.38
CA GLY A 97 -5.46 3.47 -6.66
C GLY A 97 -6.41 3.45 -5.46
N VAL A 98 -5.92 3.17 -4.25
CA VAL A 98 -6.70 3.15 -3.01
C VAL A 98 -5.95 3.93 -1.94
N GLY A 99 -6.35 5.16 -1.73
CA GLY A 99 -5.84 6.05 -0.69
C GLY A 99 -6.83 6.25 0.46
N GLY A 100 -6.58 7.27 1.29
CA GLY A 100 -7.46 7.59 2.43
C GLY A 100 -8.91 7.86 2.06
N ARG A 101 -9.16 8.48 0.90
CA ARG A 101 -10.50 8.72 0.36
C ARG A 101 -11.25 7.40 0.11
N GLU A 102 -10.64 6.48 -0.62
CA GLU A 102 -11.22 5.18 -0.94
C GLU A 102 -11.42 4.35 0.32
N ILE A 103 -10.47 4.35 1.24
CA ILE A 103 -10.60 3.70 2.55
C ILE A 103 -11.79 4.28 3.32
N GLY A 104 -12.01 5.59 3.27
CA GLY A 104 -13.18 6.23 3.87
C GLY A 104 -14.50 5.72 3.30
N TYR A 105 -14.61 5.63 1.99
CA TYR A 105 -15.81 5.11 1.33
C TYR A 105 -16.07 3.63 1.64
N LEU A 106 -15.00 2.82 1.65
CA LEU A 106 -15.06 1.39 1.99
C LEU A 106 -15.46 1.20 3.46
N PHE A 107 -14.85 1.93 4.38
CA PHE A 107 -15.17 1.82 5.81
C PHE A 107 -16.58 2.30 6.13
N GLY A 108 -17.01 3.41 5.54
CA GLY A 108 -18.38 3.91 5.72
C GLY A 108 -19.43 2.88 5.31
N MET A 109 -19.19 2.17 4.20
CA MET A 109 -20.08 1.09 3.76
C MET A 109 -19.98 -0.15 4.64
N TYR A 110 -18.78 -0.57 5.05
CA TYR A 110 -18.61 -1.67 5.99
C TYR A 110 -19.36 -1.40 7.30
N LYS A 111 -19.17 -0.22 7.90
CA LYS A 111 -19.86 0.21 9.12
C LYS A 111 -21.38 0.14 8.97
N LYS A 112 -21.92 0.53 7.82
CA LYS A 112 -23.36 0.44 7.53
C LYS A 112 -23.85 -0.99 7.48
N LEU A 113 -23.09 -1.91 6.86
CA LEU A 113 -23.49 -3.30 6.66
C LEU A 113 -23.28 -4.14 7.92
N ALA A 114 -22.10 -4.05 8.54
CA ALA A 114 -21.75 -4.82 9.74
C ALA A 114 -22.38 -4.23 11.02
N ARG A 115 -22.76 -2.96 11.02
CA ARG A 115 -23.22 -2.19 12.19
C ARG A 115 -22.17 -2.11 13.31
N GLU A 116 -20.90 -2.08 12.92
CA GLU A 116 -19.74 -2.09 13.81
C GLU A 116 -18.79 -0.95 13.47
N HIS A 117 -18.14 -0.41 14.51
CA HIS A 117 -17.04 0.53 14.38
C HIS A 117 -15.77 -0.13 14.95
N THR A 118 -15.08 -0.90 14.12
CA THR A 118 -14.00 -1.79 14.53
C THR A 118 -12.67 -1.47 13.86
N GLY A 119 -11.63 -2.24 14.17
CA GLY A 119 -10.30 -2.15 13.58
C GLY A 119 -10.16 -2.68 12.15
N VAL A 120 -11.27 -3.03 11.49
CA VAL A 120 -11.24 -3.41 10.07
C VAL A 120 -10.76 -2.25 9.22
N LEU A 121 -9.99 -2.50 8.18
CA LEU A 121 -9.35 -1.51 7.31
C LEU A 121 -8.34 -0.63 8.04
N THR A 122 -7.13 -0.53 7.50
CA THR A 122 -6.12 0.45 7.93
C THR A 122 -5.98 1.56 6.89
N GLY A 123 -5.43 2.70 7.31
CA GLY A 123 -5.39 3.92 6.49
C GLY A 123 -6.61 4.83 6.67
N LYS A 124 -7.36 4.63 7.76
CA LYS A 124 -8.50 5.46 8.15
C LYS A 124 -8.04 6.83 8.64
N GLY A 125 -8.88 7.84 8.46
CA GLY A 125 -8.67 9.17 9.03
C GLY A 125 -8.73 9.18 10.56
N MET A 126 -8.06 10.15 11.19
CA MET A 126 -7.99 10.30 12.64
C MET A 126 -9.37 10.39 13.29
N ASP A 127 -10.30 11.09 12.65
CA ASP A 127 -11.65 11.36 13.19
C ASP A 127 -12.57 10.12 13.20
N TRP A 128 -12.14 9.02 12.56
CA TRP A 128 -12.98 7.83 12.43
C TRP A 128 -12.18 6.52 12.61
N GLY A 129 -11.28 6.50 13.58
CA GLY A 129 -10.60 5.32 14.09
C GLY A 129 -9.24 5.04 13.46
N GLY A 130 -8.63 6.01 12.79
CA GLY A 130 -7.29 5.91 12.23
C GLY A 130 -6.19 6.38 13.18
N SER A 131 -4.96 6.23 12.72
CA SER A 131 -3.74 6.72 13.36
C SER A 131 -3.05 7.77 12.49
N LEU A 132 -2.13 8.53 13.09
CA LEU A 132 -1.28 9.45 12.33
C LEU A 132 -0.53 8.70 11.23
N ILE A 133 -0.60 9.24 10.02
CA ILE A 133 0.17 8.75 8.88
C ILE A 133 1.56 9.40 8.86
N ARG A 134 2.56 8.64 8.44
CA ARG A 134 3.90 9.13 8.11
C ARG A 134 4.15 8.82 6.64
N PRO A 135 3.94 9.78 5.73
CA PRO A 135 4.09 9.56 4.29
C PRO A 135 5.47 9.04 3.89
N GLU A 136 6.50 9.44 4.61
CA GLU A 136 7.90 9.06 4.39
C GLU A 136 8.26 7.64 4.87
N ALA A 137 7.43 7.02 5.72
CA ALA A 137 7.82 5.81 6.46
C ALA A 137 8.30 4.66 5.57
N THR A 138 7.64 4.41 4.45
CA THR A 138 8.00 3.31 3.53
C THR A 138 9.34 3.60 2.84
N GLY A 139 9.54 4.82 2.35
CA GLY A 139 10.81 5.24 1.75
C GLY A 139 11.96 5.21 2.73
N PHE A 140 11.75 5.70 3.95
CA PHE A 140 12.75 5.65 5.03
C PHE A 140 13.14 4.20 5.35
N GLY A 141 12.16 3.32 5.53
CA GLY A 141 12.40 1.90 5.80
C GLY A 141 13.21 1.20 4.71
N ALA A 142 12.91 1.51 3.44
CA ALA A 142 13.69 0.99 2.32
C ALA A 142 15.16 1.42 2.38
N VAL A 143 15.42 2.70 2.67
CA VAL A 143 16.79 3.22 2.78
C VAL A 143 17.53 2.64 3.98
N TYR A 144 16.88 2.50 5.13
CA TYR A 144 17.49 1.82 6.29
C TYR A 144 17.84 0.37 5.97
N PHE A 145 16.98 -0.33 5.24
CA PHE A 145 17.28 -1.70 4.82
C PHE A 145 18.52 -1.74 3.91
N VAL A 146 18.59 -0.85 2.92
CA VAL A 146 19.78 -0.71 2.02
C VAL A 146 21.03 -0.38 2.83
N GLN A 147 20.96 0.53 3.80
CA GLN A 147 22.09 0.87 4.68
C GLN A 147 22.59 -0.38 5.41
N HIS A 148 21.70 -1.16 6.00
CA HIS A 148 22.08 -2.41 6.68
C HIS A 148 22.67 -3.46 5.73
N MET A 149 22.13 -3.57 4.49
CA MET A 149 22.71 -4.44 3.46
C MET A 149 24.15 -4.04 3.12
N LEU A 150 24.39 -2.74 2.93
CA LEU A 150 25.73 -2.22 2.64
C LEU A 150 26.69 -2.47 3.81
N HIS A 151 26.29 -2.17 5.04
CA HIS A 151 27.12 -2.45 6.23
C HIS A 151 27.45 -3.94 6.35
N HIS A 152 26.51 -4.85 6.07
CA HIS A 152 26.76 -6.28 6.05
C HIS A 152 27.80 -6.68 4.98
N ALA A 153 27.84 -5.95 3.86
CA ALA A 153 28.83 -6.13 2.80
C ALA A 153 30.17 -5.40 3.05
N GLY A 154 30.33 -4.73 4.20
CA GLY A 154 31.52 -3.93 4.52
C GLY A 154 31.57 -2.59 3.78
N ASP A 155 30.44 -2.05 3.36
CA ASP A 155 30.28 -0.81 2.59
C ASP A 155 29.35 0.18 3.29
N ASP A 156 29.21 1.41 2.78
CA ASP A 156 28.37 2.47 3.35
C ASP A 156 27.54 3.14 2.25
N ILE A 157 26.39 3.68 2.63
CA ILE A 157 25.53 4.47 1.75
C ILE A 157 26.09 5.87 1.46
N LYS A 158 26.93 6.39 2.35
CA LYS A 158 27.53 7.72 2.21
C LYS A 158 28.36 7.83 0.93
N GLY A 159 28.10 8.86 0.15
CA GLY A 159 28.78 9.10 -1.12
C GLY A 159 28.30 8.22 -2.29
N LYS A 160 27.36 7.32 -2.08
CA LYS A 160 26.79 6.50 -3.15
C LYS A 160 25.89 7.33 -4.05
N LYS A 161 25.97 7.10 -5.36
CA LYS A 161 25.01 7.62 -6.34
C LYS A 161 23.76 6.74 -6.35
N VAL A 162 22.60 7.36 -6.19
CA VAL A 162 21.31 6.68 -6.07
C VAL A 162 20.39 7.14 -7.20
N ALA A 163 19.85 6.18 -7.93
CA ALA A 163 18.75 6.39 -8.87
C ALA A 163 17.48 5.76 -8.32
N ILE A 164 16.35 6.49 -8.37
CA ILE A 164 15.07 6.07 -7.81
C ILE A 164 14.06 5.91 -8.95
N SER A 165 13.46 4.74 -9.04
CA SER A 165 12.33 4.49 -9.93
C SER A 165 11.02 4.64 -9.17
N GLY A 166 10.20 5.61 -9.57
CA GLY A 166 8.95 6.00 -8.92
C GLY A 166 8.89 7.50 -8.65
N PHE A 167 7.68 8.06 -8.50
CA PHE A 167 7.47 9.50 -8.31
C PHE A 167 6.39 9.81 -7.26
N GLY A 168 6.11 8.87 -6.37
CA GLY A 168 5.13 9.01 -5.29
C GLY A 168 5.79 9.19 -3.92
N ASN A 169 4.99 9.03 -2.85
CA ASN A 169 5.43 9.20 -1.46
C ASN A 169 6.63 8.32 -1.08
N VAL A 170 6.70 7.10 -1.62
CA VAL A 170 7.83 6.18 -1.36
C VAL A 170 9.10 6.73 -1.96
N ALA A 171 9.06 7.18 -3.21
CA ALA A 171 10.22 7.78 -3.90
C ALA A 171 10.68 9.06 -3.19
N TRP A 172 9.74 9.93 -2.80
CA TRP A 172 10.04 11.14 -2.03
C TRP A 172 10.72 10.81 -0.69
N GLY A 173 10.16 9.87 0.10
CA GLY A 173 10.78 9.46 1.37
C GLY A 173 12.15 8.81 1.16
N THR A 174 12.31 8.01 0.09
CA THR A 174 13.59 7.39 -0.27
C THR A 174 14.64 8.46 -0.59
N ALA A 175 14.31 9.44 -1.45
CA ALA A 175 15.21 10.52 -1.80
C ALA A 175 15.64 11.30 -0.55
N LYS A 176 14.66 11.74 0.26
CA LYS A 176 14.92 12.48 1.50
C LYS A 176 15.89 11.75 2.42
N LYS A 177 15.61 10.47 2.71
CA LYS A 177 16.42 9.70 3.66
C LYS A 177 17.81 9.35 3.10
N ALA A 178 17.91 9.02 1.81
CA ALA A 178 19.20 8.75 1.18
C ALA A 178 20.11 9.98 1.23
N THR A 179 19.57 11.17 0.93
CA THR A 179 20.30 12.44 1.03
C THR A 179 20.70 12.75 2.48
N GLU A 180 19.81 12.57 3.45
CA GLU A 180 20.13 12.75 4.88
C GLU A 180 21.28 11.84 5.36
N LEU A 181 21.42 10.65 4.80
CA LEU A 181 22.51 9.72 5.11
C LEU A 181 23.77 9.94 4.26
N GLY A 182 23.80 11.00 3.44
CA GLY A 182 24.96 11.42 2.67
C GLY A 182 25.13 10.74 1.32
N ALA A 183 24.10 10.08 0.79
CA ALA A 183 24.08 9.64 -0.60
C ALA A 183 23.75 10.81 -1.54
N GLN A 184 24.12 10.66 -2.81
CA GLN A 184 23.79 11.59 -3.89
C GLN A 184 22.61 11.01 -4.70
N VAL A 185 21.44 11.63 -4.62
CA VAL A 185 20.27 11.18 -5.41
C VAL A 185 20.33 11.85 -6.77
N ILE A 186 20.91 11.17 -7.74
CA ILE A 186 21.19 11.70 -9.08
C ILE A 186 20.04 11.55 -10.08
N ALA A 187 19.07 10.69 -9.81
CA ALA A 187 17.94 10.49 -10.72
C ALA A 187 16.68 10.04 -10.00
N ILE A 188 15.54 10.60 -10.41
CA ILE A 188 14.20 10.16 -10.02
C ILE A 188 13.34 10.03 -11.28
N SER A 189 12.71 8.87 -11.49
CA SER A 189 11.90 8.62 -12.68
C SER A 189 10.45 8.32 -12.35
N GLY A 190 9.55 8.73 -13.24
CA GLY A 190 8.12 8.42 -13.21
C GLY A 190 7.61 8.03 -14.59
N PRO A 191 6.30 7.77 -14.75
CA PRO A 191 5.72 7.43 -16.04
C PRO A 191 5.93 8.49 -17.13
N ASP A 192 6.05 9.76 -16.72
CA ASP A 192 6.10 10.91 -17.62
C ASP A 192 7.53 11.38 -17.93
N GLY A 193 8.55 10.77 -17.30
CA GLY A 193 9.95 11.13 -17.56
C GLY A 193 10.90 10.90 -16.39
N VAL A 194 12.09 11.46 -16.53
CA VAL A 194 13.20 11.39 -15.56
C VAL A 194 13.68 12.79 -15.22
N ILE A 195 13.85 13.04 -13.92
CA ILE A 195 14.66 14.16 -13.44
C ILE A 195 16.06 13.60 -13.24
N TYR A 196 17.06 14.24 -13.85
CA TYR A 196 18.45 13.85 -13.71
C TYR A 196 19.30 15.05 -13.27
N ASP A 197 19.97 14.89 -12.14
CA ASP A 197 20.94 15.84 -11.59
C ASP A 197 22.23 15.07 -11.26
N PRO A 198 23.32 15.25 -12.03
CA PRO A 198 24.58 14.53 -11.82
C PRO A 198 25.29 14.91 -10.52
N GLU A 199 24.96 16.05 -9.94
CA GLU A 199 25.54 16.56 -8.69
C GLU A 199 24.76 16.06 -7.45
N GLY A 200 23.47 15.73 -7.60
CA GLY A 200 22.58 15.16 -6.56
C GLY A 200 21.91 16.20 -5.67
#